data_9b713af6001c4930a7c00bbc4abeb448
#
_entry.id   9b713af6001c4930a7c00bbc4abeb448
#
_cell.length_a   1.000
_cell.length_b   1.000
_cell.length_c   1.000
_cell.angle_alpha   90.00
_cell.angle_beta   90.00
_cell.angle_gamma   90.00
#
_symmetry.space_group_name_H-M   'P 1'
#
loop_
_entity.id
_entity.type
_entity.pdbx_description
1 polymer ?
#
loop_
_entity_poly.entity_id
_entity_poly.type
_entity_poly.pdbx_seq_one_letter_code
_entity_poly.pdbx_strand_id
1 'polypeptide(L)'
;MSKIFWIASYPKSGNTWFRAFLTNFLKNTMEPAGINELDVSWICANRRAFDDELGIESSDLSDDEISRFRPEVYRHMAARSPETLFWKIHDAYRSETLVPSDATGGVVYLVRNPLDVSISFAHHSQWTLDHTIEMMSRDSTMLAGTPGRLSLQLRQELLSWSNHVLSWLDQKAIPVHLVRYEDLCDRPLETFGNAIQFLGMADDPARVSRSASFSSFEELQQQEQLHGFKERPSELEFFFRKGKQGAWRDVLTQKQLDRVIRDHGAVMRRTGYLP
;
A
#
# COMPACT_ATOMS: atom_id res chain seq x y z
N MET A 1 -12.54 13.17 17.99
CA MET A 1 -12.26 13.42 16.58
C MET A 1 -11.93 12.09 15.94
N SER A 2 -12.49 11.82 14.79
CA SER A 2 -12.18 10.63 14.01
C SER A 2 -10.72 10.64 13.58
N LYS A 3 -10.11 9.48 13.50
CA LYS A 3 -8.70 9.35 13.14
C LYS A 3 -8.53 8.60 11.83
N ILE A 4 -7.43 8.88 11.15
CA ILE A 4 -7.01 8.16 9.97
C ILE A 4 -6.10 7.00 10.39
N PHE A 5 -6.42 5.78 9.95
CA PHE A 5 -5.49 4.67 9.93
C PHE A 5 -4.95 4.49 8.50
N TRP A 6 -3.65 4.50 8.39
CA TRP A 6 -2.97 4.42 7.11
C TRP A 6 -2.62 2.98 6.76
N ILE A 7 -2.97 2.55 5.56
CA ILE A 7 -2.53 1.28 4.98
C ILE A 7 -1.36 1.60 4.07
N ALA A 8 -0.18 1.60 4.66
CA ALA A 8 1.05 2.04 4.01
C ALA A 8 1.83 0.86 3.41
N SER A 9 2.44 1.07 2.28
CA SER A 9 3.31 0.05 1.66
C SER A 9 4.15 0.61 0.53
N TYR A 10 5.32 0.04 0.30
CA TYR A 10 5.93 0.11 -1.03
C TYR A 10 4.98 -0.55 -2.05
N PRO A 11 4.90 -0.08 -3.31
CA PRO A 11 4.02 -0.69 -4.31
C PRO A 11 4.23 -2.20 -4.41
N LYS A 12 3.13 -2.94 -4.68
CA LYS A 12 3.14 -4.41 -4.88
C LYS A 12 3.45 -5.26 -3.64
N SER A 13 3.29 -4.71 -2.45
CA SER A 13 3.52 -5.41 -1.16
C SER A 13 2.26 -5.99 -0.52
N GLY A 14 1.14 -6.14 -1.26
CA GLY A 14 -0.09 -6.76 -0.75
C GLY A 14 -1.17 -5.77 -0.28
N ASN A 15 -1.00 -4.47 -0.53
CA ASN A 15 -1.93 -3.42 -0.10
C ASN A 15 -3.39 -3.71 -0.52
N THR A 16 -3.63 -4.09 -1.77
CA THR A 16 -4.98 -4.41 -2.27
C THR A 16 -5.58 -5.61 -1.55
N TRP A 17 -4.79 -6.65 -1.28
CA TRP A 17 -5.26 -7.82 -0.53
C TRP A 17 -5.68 -7.46 0.90
N PHE A 18 -4.84 -6.72 1.62
CA PHE A 18 -5.16 -6.25 2.96
C PHE A 18 -6.43 -5.38 2.98
N ARG A 19 -6.59 -4.48 2.01
CA ARG A 19 -7.78 -3.63 1.88
C ARG A 19 -9.04 -4.43 1.57
N ALA A 20 -8.94 -5.45 0.72
CA ALA A 20 -10.06 -6.36 0.46
C ALA A 20 -10.48 -7.11 1.73
N PHE A 21 -9.52 -7.63 2.50
CA PHE A 21 -9.79 -8.21 3.81
C PHE A 21 -10.47 -7.22 4.75
N LEU A 22 -9.91 -6.03 4.91
CA LEU A 22 -10.44 -5.02 5.82
C LEU A 22 -11.84 -4.56 5.40
N THR A 23 -12.12 -4.42 4.11
CA THR A 23 -13.47 -4.12 3.60
C THR A 23 -14.47 -5.20 3.98
N ASN A 24 -14.13 -6.48 3.77
CA ASN A 24 -14.98 -7.60 4.16
C ASN A 24 -15.20 -7.64 5.69
N PHE A 25 -14.14 -7.35 6.45
CA PHE A 25 -14.23 -7.27 7.90
C PHE A 25 -15.17 -6.14 8.35
N LEU A 26 -15.07 -4.95 7.77
CA LEU A 26 -15.91 -3.79 8.11
C LEU A 26 -17.37 -4.01 7.72
N LYS A 27 -17.64 -4.47 6.51
CA LYS A 27 -19.01 -4.75 6.02
C LYS A 27 -19.69 -5.87 6.79
N ASN A 28 -18.93 -6.87 7.25
CA ASN A 28 -19.42 -8.01 8.03
C ASN A 28 -20.64 -8.72 7.41
N THR A 29 -20.66 -8.86 6.11
CA THR A 29 -21.71 -9.54 5.34
C THR A 29 -21.48 -11.06 5.28
N MET A 30 -22.47 -11.79 4.77
CA MET A 30 -22.38 -13.23 4.53
C MET A 30 -21.90 -13.55 3.11
N GLU A 31 -21.67 -12.55 2.30
CA GLU A 31 -21.17 -12.65 0.93
C GLU A 31 -19.91 -11.78 0.78
N PRO A 32 -18.98 -12.12 -0.15
CA PRO A 32 -17.81 -11.32 -0.42
C PRO A 32 -18.16 -9.90 -0.88
N ALA A 33 -17.44 -8.91 -0.39
CA ALA A 33 -17.53 -7.55 -0.90
C ALA A 33 -16.99 -7.49 -2.34
N GLY A 34 -17.64 -6.72 -3.20
CA GLY A 34 -17.18 -6.52 -4.58
C GLY A 34 -15.79 -5.89 -4.63
N ILE A 35 -14.90 -6.47 -5.45
CA ILE A 35 -13.50 -6.00 -5.60
C ILE A 35 -13.41 -4.53 -6.06
N ASN A 36 -14.45 -4.04 -6.73
CA ASN A 36 -14.55 -2.66 -7.19
C ASN A 36 -15.25 -1.72 -6.19
N GLU A 37 -15.64 -2.24 -5.03
CA GLU A 37 -16.37 -1.54 -3.95
C GLU A 37 -15.62 -1.60 -2.63
N LEU A 38 -14.29 -1.54 -2.69
CA LEU A 38 -13.48 -1.54 -1.48
C LEU A 38 -13.68 -0.23 -0.73
N ASP A 39 -14.32 -0.26 0.45
CA ASP A 39 -14.56 0.91 1.31
C ASP A 39 -13.25 1.55 1.78
N VAL A 40 -12.20 0.75 1.83
CA VAL A 40 -10.81 1.16 2.12
C VAL A 40 -10.07 1.53 0.82
N SER A 41 -10.77 2.10 -0.16
CA SER A 41 -10.19 2.39 -1.48
C SER A 41 -9.56 3.78 -1.61
N TRP A 42 -9.78 4.66 -0.63
CA TRP A 42 -9.23 6.00 -0.69
C TRP A 42 -7.70 5.97 -0.66
N ILE A 43 -7.11 6.42 -1.75
CA ILE A 43 -5.69 6.74 -1.78
C ILE A 43 -5.52 8.20 -1.39
N CYS A 44 -4.66 8.47 -0.41
CA CYS A 44 -4.40 9.82 0.06
C CYS A 44 -3.89 10.77 -1.04
N ALA A 45 -3.33 10.20 -2.09
CA ALA A 45 -2.86 10.94 -3.27
C ALA A 45 -3.96 11.16 -4.33
N ASN A 46 -5.25 10.96 -4.03
CA ASN A 46 -6.32 11.25 -4.97
C ASN A 46 -6.40 12.75 -5.22
N ARG A 47 -6.03 13.17 -6.45
CA ARG A 47 -5.97 14.58 -6.84
C ARG A 47 -7.31 15.26 -6.71
N ARG A 48 -8.36 14.67 -7.28
CA ARG A 48 -9.70 15.26 -7.24
C ARG A 48 -10.20 15.49 -5.82
N ALA A 49 -10.01 14.52 -4.95
CA ALA A 49 -10.43 14.65 -3.57
C ALA A 49 -9.64 15.73 -2.82
N PHE A 50 -8.35 15.87 -3.14
CA PHE A 50 -7.53 16.95 -2.62
C PHE A 50 -8.01 18.30 -3.11
N ASP A 51 -8.29 18.44 -4.41
CA ASP A 51 -8.78 19.68 -5.04
C ASP A 51 -10.16 20.07 -4.48
N ASP A 52 -11.08 19.11 -4.38
CA ASP A 52 -12.43 19.33 -3.83
C ASP A 52 -12.38 19.81 -2.35
N GLU A 53 -11.44 19.30 -1.55
CA GLU A 53 -11.30 19.69 -0.14
C GLU A 53 -10.54 21.01 0.03
N LEU A 54 -9.54 21.27 -0.80
CA LEU A 54 -8.75 22.50 -0.77
C LEU A 54 -9.51 23.70 -1.38
N GLY A 55 -10.42 23.42 -2.34
CA GLY A 55 -11.14 24.45 -3.10
C GLY A 55 -10.29 25.15 -4.16
N ILE A 56 -9.14 24.58 -4.51
CA ILE A 56 -8.21 25.06 -5.54
C ILE A 56 -7.75 23.87 -6.38
N GLU A 57 -7.66 24.06 -7.68
CA GLU A 57 -7.13 23.03 -8.59
C GLU A 57 -5.63 22.87 -8.34
N SER A 58 -5.20 21.66 -7.95
CA SER A 58 -3.78 21.38 -7.71
C SER A 58 -2.91 21.40 -8.96
N SER A 59 -3.50 21.52 -10.15
CA SER A 59 -2.79 21.81 -11.39
C SER A 59 -2.16 23.21 -11.40
N ASP A 60 -2.68 24.14 -10.60
CA ASP A 60 -2.20 25.51 -10.47
C ASP A 60 -1.16 25.66 -9.34
N LEU A 61 -0.86 24.59 -8.64
CA LEU A 61 0.08 24.55 -7.54
C LEU A 61 1.37 23.81 -7.92
N SER A 62 2.48 24.26 -7.35
CA SER A 62 3.74 23.52 -7.38
C SER A 62 3.67 22.27 -6.49
N ASP A 63 4.53 21.27 -6.74
CA ASP A 63 4.64 20.08 -5.89
C ASP A 63 4.95 20.41 -4.41
N ASP A 64 5.71 21.49 -4.17
CA ASP A 64 6.03 21.94 -2.81
C ASP A 64 4.80 22.54 -2.11
N GLU A 65 3.97 23.31 -2.82
CA GLU A 65 2.71 23.84 -2.28
C GLU A 65 1.72 22.70 -1.99
N ILE A 66 1.56 21.77 -2.93
CA ILE A 66 0.74 20.57 -2.72
C ILE A 66 1.21 19.83 -1.45
N SER A 67 2.51 19.60 -1.30
CA SER A 67 3.08 18.90 -0.15
C SER A 67 2.78 19.61 1.18
N ARG A 68 2.77 20.94 1.19
CA ARG A 68 2.44 21.75 2.39
C ARG A 68 0.96 21.70 2.74
N PHE A 69 0.06 21.61 1.76
CA PHE A 69 -1.38 21.56 1.99
C PHE A 69 -1.88 20.16 2.35
N ARG A 70 -1.21 19.08 1.91
CA ARG A 70 -1.67 17.71 2.14
C ARG A 70 -2.02 17.40 3.61
N PRO A 71 -1.17 17.70 4.63
CA PRO A 71 -1.52 17.40 6.02
C PRO A 71 -2.74 18.16 6.53
N GLU A 72 -2.94 19.42 6.10
CA GLU A 72 -4.11 20.21 6.49
C GLU A 72 -5.39 19.67 5.87
N VAL A 73 -5.34 19.32 4.59
CA VAL A 73 -6.45 18.64 3.90
C VAL A 73 -6.83 17.35 4.63
N TYR A 74 -5.85 16.55 5.04
CA TYR A 74 -6.11 15.30 5.77
C TYR A 74 -6.71 15.52 7.17
N ARG A 75 -6.24 16.55 7.91
CA ARG A 75 -6.85 16.94 9.20
C ARG A 75 -8.29 17.35 9.03
N HIS A 76 -8.56 18.19 8.01
CA HIS A 76 -9.89 18.69 7.75
C HIS A 76 -10.86 17.55 7.38
N MET A 77 -10.45 16.65 6.46
CA MET A 77 -11.25 15.48 6.11
C MET A 77 -11.51 14.56 7.32
N ALA A 78 -10.50 14.33 8.17
CA ALA A 78 -10.66 13.55 9.39
C ALA A 78 -11.61 14.21 10.38
N ALA A 79 -11.54 15.53 10.55
CA ALA A 79 -12.40 16.27 11.47
C ALA A 79 -13.88 16.25 11.07
N ARG A 80 -14.16 16.18 9.76
CA ARG A 80 -15.53 16.15 9.21
C ARG A 80 -16.13 14.74 9.15
N SER A 81 -15.29 13.70 9.20
CA SER A 81 -15.79 12.32 9.18
C SER A 81 -16.39 11.94 10.53
N PRO A 82 -17.59 11.34 10.57
CA PRO A 82 -18.14 10.76 11.80
C PRO A 82 -17.44 9.44 12.18
N GLU A 83 -16.76 8.81 11.25
CA GLU A 83 -16.17 7.47 11.38
C GLU A 83 -14.66 7.49 11.21
N THR A 84 -14.00 6.45 11.72
CA THR A 84 -12.58 6.20 11.47
C THR A 84 -12.34 6.00 9.98
N LEU A 85 -11.32 6.68 9.47
CA LEU A 85 -10.93 6.61 8.06
C LEU A 85 -9.78 5.61 7.86
N PHE A 86 -9.84 4.84 6.78
CA PHE A 86 -8.79 3.91 6.38
C PHE A 86 -8.28 4.29 4.99
N TRP A 87 -7.05 4.78 4.91
CA TRP A 87 -6.50 5.33 3.68
C TRP A 87 -5.25 4.62 3.20
N LYS A 88 -5.22 4.32 1.91
CA LYS A 88 -4.04 3.80 1.22
C LYS A 88 -3.01 4.91 1.04
N ILE A 89 -1.74 4.60 1.35
CA ILE A 89 -0.60 5.47 1.11
C ILE A 89 0.60 4.68 0.57
N HIS A 90 1.24 5.22 -0.48
CA HIS A 90 2.49 4.68 -1.03
C HIS A 90 3.68 5.61 -0.82
N ASP A 91 3.45 6.83 -0.32
CA ASP A 91 4.57 7.71 0.04
C ASP A 91 5.42 7.08 1.14
N ALA A 92 6.73 7.29 1.08
CA ALA A 92 7.61 7.10 2.23
C ALA A 92 7.25 8.11 3.34
N TYR A 93 7.46 7.74 4.60
CA TYR A 93 7.25 8.68 5.70
C TYR A 93 8.32 9.76 5.70
N ARG A 94 7.90 11.03 5.62
CA ARG A 94 8.78 12.21 5.56
C ARG A 94 8.56 13.17 6.73
N SER A 95 8.07 12.71 7.84
CA SER A 95 7.64 13.51 8.99
C SER A 95 6.16 13.89 8.97
N GLU A 96 5.75 14.71 9.92
CA GLU A 96 4.38 15.24 10.05
C GLU A 96 3.95 16.14 8.88
N THR A 97 4.88 16.48 7.99
CA THR A 97 4.59 17.26 6.78
C THR A 97 3.74 16.48 5.76
N LEU A 98 3.58 15.17 5.93
CA LEU A 98 2.71 14.37 5.09
C LEU A 98 1.61 13.66 5.89
N VAL A 99 1.99 13.06 7.03
CA VAL A 99 1.09 12.25 7.86
C VAL A 99 0.92 12.97 9.20
N PRO A 100 -0.18 13.72 9.40
CA PRO A 100 -0.38 14.50 10.61
C PRO A 100 -0.60 13.57 11.81
N SER A 101 0.29 13.61 12.80
CA SER A 101 0.24 12.73 13.98
C SER A 101 -1.00 12.94 14.84
N ASP A 102 -1.48 14.17 14.93
CA ASP A 102 -2.67 14.56 15.69
C ASP A 102 -3.98 14.03 15.10
N ALA A 103 -4.05 13.81 13.77
CA ALA A 103 -5.19 13.22 13.08
C ALA A 103 -5.01 11.71 12.79
N THR A 104 -3.88 11.11 13.17
CA THR A 104 -3.53 9.71 12.85
C THR A 104 -3.79 8.80 14.05
N GLY A 105 -4.50 7.69 13.82
CA GLY A 105 -4.69 6.61 14.79
C GLY A 105 -3.52 5.62 14.80
N GLY A 106 -2.94 5.34 13.63
CA GLY A 106 -1.83 4.42 13.45
C GLY A 106 -1.62 4.05 11.98
N VAL A 107 -0.65 3.19 11.75
CA VAL A 107 -0.25 2.72 10.42
C VAL A 107 -0.15 1.21 10.41
N VAL A 108 -0.84 0.55 9.50
CA VAL A 108 -0.53 -0.83 9.09
C VAL A 108 0.44 -0.74 7.92
N TYR A 109 1.69 -1.10 8.17
CA TYR A 109 2.74 -1.07 7.16
C TYR A 109 2.97 -2.44 6.57
N LEU A 110 2.63 -2.61 5.28
CA LEU A 110 2.82 -3.85 4.56
C LEU A 110 4.18 -3.87 3.88
N VAL A 111 4.99 -4.87 4.21
CA VAL A 111 6.27 -5.13 3.59
C VAL A 111 6.26 -6.46 2.85
N ARG A 112 7.00 -6.57 1.77
CA ARG A 112 7.19 -7.79 0.99
C ARG A 112 8.63 -7.92 0.56
N ASN A 113 9.10 -9.16 0.39
CA ASN A 113 10.43 -9.45 -0.12
C ASN A 113 10.72 -8.67 -1.40
N PRO A 114 11.75 -7.80 -1.44
CA PRO A 114 12.05 -6.95 -2.59
C PRO A 114 12.35 -7.75 -3.87
N LEU A 115 12.78 -9.01 -3.74
CA LEU A 115 12.97 -9.91 -4.88
C LEU A 115 11.63 -10.21 -5.58
N ASP A 116 10.57 -10.48 -4.83
CA ASP A 116 9.22 -10.68 -5.40
C ASP A 116 8.55 -9.36 -5.78
N VAL A 117 8.82 -8.27 -5.05
CA VAL A 117 8.36 -6.93 -5.41
C VAL A 117 8.88 -6.52 -6.76
N SER A 118 10.17 -6.75 -7.07
CA SER A 118 10.77 -6.38 -8.36
C SER A 118 10.02 -7.00 -9.55
N ILE A 119 9.65 -8.27 -9.45
CA ILE A 119 8.91 -8.98 -10.50
C ILE A 119 7.47 -8.43 -10.63
N SER A 120 6.81 -8.26 -9.49
CA SER A 120 5.43 -7.76 -9.48
C SER A 120 5.32 -6.32 -9.95
N PHE A 121 6.31 -5.48 -9.62
CA PHE A 121 6.36 -4.08 -10.01
C PHE A 121 6.74 -3.93 -11.48
N ALA A 122 7.72 -4.70 -11.98
CA ALA A 122 8.07 -4.75 -13.40
C ALA A 122 6.85 -5.09 -14.27
N HIS A 123 6.12 -6.14 -13.89
CA HIS A 123 4.90 -6.52 -14.60
C HIS A 123 3.83 -5.42 -14.55
N HIS A 124 3.58 -4.85 -13.37
CA HIS A 124 2.55 -3.81 -13.17
C HIS A 124 2.83 -2.54 -13.97
N SER A 125 4.10 -2.14 -14.08
CA SER A 125 4.53 -0.92 -14.76
C SER A 125 4.95 -1.15 -16.21
N GLN A 126 4.89 -2.38 -16.71
CA GLN A 126 5.37 -2.77 -18.05
C GLN A 126 6.85 -2.40 -18.26
N TRP A 127 7.65 -2.51 -17.21
CA TRP A 127 9.08 -2.24 -17.23
C TRP A 127 9.90 -3.54 -17.31
N THR A 128 11.14 -3.42 -17.76
CA THR A 128 12.09 -4.53 -17.64
C THR A 128 12.46 -4.75 -16.17
N LEU A 129 12.87 -5.98 -15.82
CA LEU A 129 13.34 -6.30 -14.47
C LEU A 129 14.54 -5.44 -14.06
N ASP A 130 15.51 -5.25 -14.98
CA ASP A 130 16.70 -4.45 -14.69
C ASP A 130 16.36 -3.00 -14.40
N HIS A 131 15.45 -2.40 -15.16
CA HIS A 131 14.96 -1.05 -14.91
C HIS A 131 14.22 -0.95 -13.56
N THR A 132 13.37 -1.94 -13.25
CA THR A 132 12.62 -1.95 -11.99
C THR A 132 13.56 -2.08 -10.79
N ILE A 133 14.53 -2.99 -10.84
CA ILE A 133 15.55 -3.17 -9.78
C ILE A 133 16.34 -1.86 -9.60
N GLU A 134 16.69 -1.20 -10.69
CA GLU A 134 17.35 0.10 -10.62
C GLU A 134 16.48 1.17 -9.97
N MET A 135 15.21 1.28 -10.36
CA MET A 135 14.26 2.22 -9.76
C MET A 135 14.07 1.94 -8.26
N MET A 136 13.97 0.68 -7.87
CA MET A 136 13.85 0.29 -6.46
C MET A 136 15.07 0.64 -5.61
N SER A 137 16.24 0.85 -6.21
CA SER A 137 17.47 1.24 -5.51
C SER A 137 17.66 2.77 -5.37
N ARG A 138 16.82 3.59 -6.02
CA ARG A 138 16.99 5.05 -6.08
C ARG A 138 16.09 5.77 -5.08
N ASP A 139 16.65 6.71 -4.33
CA ASP A 139 15.89 7.58 -3.42
C ASP A 139 15.08 8.68 -4.14
N SER A 140 15.32 8.88 -5.43
CA SER A 140 14.54 9.77 -6.27
C SER A 140 13.31 9.13 -6.90
N THR A 141 13.01 7.87 -6.57
CA THR A 141 11.86 7.15 -7.13
C THR A 141 10.54 7.72 -6.62
N MET A 142 9.62 7.97 -7.55
CA MET A 142 8.30 8.52 -7.26
C MET A 142 7.23 7.94 -8.18
N LEU A 143 5.98 7.99 -7.72
CA LEU A 143 4.79 7.72 -8.55
C LEU A 143 4.12 9.03 -8.94
N ALA A 144 3.44 9.03 -10.09
CA ALA A 144 2.67 10.16 -10.62
C ALA A 144 3.48 11.48 -10.75
N GLY A 145 4.81 11.39 -10.81
CA GLY A 145 5.74 12.52 -10.89
C GLY A 145 6.33 12.77 -12.28
N THR A 146 5.65 12.35 -13.36
CA THR A 146 6.16 12.60 -14.73
C THR A 146 6.04 14.08 -15.09
N PRO A 147 7.14 14.79 -15.37
CA PRO A 147 7.09 16.20 -15.73
C PRO A 147 6.19 16.46 -16.95
N GLY A 148 5.39 17.52 -16.88
CA GLY A 148 4.49 17.93 -17.97
C GLY A 148 3.26 17.06 -18.16
N ARG A 149 3.01 16.08 -17.30
CA ARG A 149 1.80 15.23 -17.33
C ARG A 149 1.01 15.38 -16.04
N LEU A 150 -0.22 15.86 -16.15
CA LEU A 150 -1.17 15.84 -15.03
C LEU A 150 -1.68 14.41 -14.81
N SER A 151 -1.42 13.87 -13.63
CA SER A 151 -1.91 12.55 -13.22
C SER A 151 -3.18 12.67 -12.38
N LEU A 152 -4.03 11.64 -12.38
CA LEU A 152 -5.17 11.52 -11.46
C LEU A 152 -4.74 11.41 -9.99
N GLN A 153 -3.48 11.13 -9.74
CA GLN A 153 -2.89 11.11 -8.41
C GLN A 153 -1.87 12.23 -8.26
N LEU A 154 -1.77 12.78 -7.05
CA LEU A 154 -0.68 13.63 -6.62
C LEU A 154 0.62 12.85 -6.65
N ARG A 155 1.75 13.56 -6.77
CA ARG A 155 3.09 12.96 -6.68
C ARG A 155 3.26 12.25 -5.35
N GLN A 156 3.83 11.04 -5.39
CA GLN A 156 4.13 10.22 -4.22
C GLN A 156 5.62 9.88 -4.21
N GLU A 157 6.33 10.22 -3.15
CA GLU A 157 7.75 9.92 -2.99
C GLU A 157 7.93 8.52 -2.43
N LEU A 158 8.50 7.61 -3.24
CA LEU A 158 8.72 6.23 -2.81
C LEU A 158 10.07 6.06 -2.09
N LEU A 159 11.09 6.80 -2.47
CA LEU A 159 12.48 6.49 -2.15
C LEU A 159 12.92 5.13 -2.72
N SER A 160 14.09 4.65 -2.32
CA SER A 160 14.46 3.24 -2.51
C SER A 160 13.59 2.33 -1.65
N TRP A 161 13.47 1.05 -2.02
CA TRP A 161 12.73 0.09 -1.21
C TRP A 161 13.21 0.08 0.25
N SER A 162 14.52 0.08 0.47
CA SER A 162 15.11 0.12 1.81
C SER A 162 14.73 1.38 2.57
N ASN A 163 14.90 2.55 1.97
CA ASN A 163 14.63 3.81 2.65
C ASN A 163 13.13 4.05 2.85
N HIS A 164 12.27 3.51 1.97
CA HIS A 164 10.84 3.47 2.22
C HIS A 164 10.50 2.66 3.46
N VAL A 165 11.04 1.44 3.59
CA VAL A 165 10.81 0.59 4.76
C VAL A 165 11.31 1.26 6.03
N LEU A 166 12.56 1.77 6.01
CA LEU A 166 13.16 2.43 7.17
C LEU A 166 12.39 3.69 7.57
N SER A 167 11.91 4.48 6.60
CA SER A 167 11.15 5.70 6.89
C SER A 167 9.93 5.45 7.76
N TRP A 168 9.22 4.33 7.54
CA TRP A 168 8.05 3.95 8.34
C TRP A 168 8.42 3.25 9.66
N LEU A 169 9.47 2.42 9.68
CA LEU A 169 9.81 1.63 10.86
C LEU A 169 10.67 2.39 11.89
N ASP A 170 11.42 3.39 11.48
CA ASP A 170 12.34 4.13 12.37
C ASP A 170 11.72 5.40 12.98
N GLN A 171 10.63 5.90 12.40
CA GLN A 171 9.90 7.02 12.96
C GLN A 171 9.24 6.64 14.30
N LYS A 172 9.03 7.63 15.19
CA LYS A 172 8.46 7.44 16.53
C LYS A 172 7.23 8.31 16.79
N ALA A 173 6.79 9.08 15.80
CA ALA A 173 5.69 10.02 15.96
C ALA A 173 4.31 9.33 15.99
N ILE A 174 4.17 8.21 15.31
CA ILE A 174 2.90 7.46 15.18
C ILE A 174 3.11 5.96 15.38
N PRO A 175 2.13 5.23 15.96
CA PRO A 175 2.18 3.78 16.08
C PRO A 175 2.21 3.10 14.70
N VAL A 176 3.07 2.10 14.53
CA VAL A 176 3.17 1.29 13.31
C VAL A 176 3.05 -0.20 13.65
N HIS A 177 2.14 -0.89 12.95
CA HIS A 177 2.02 -2.33 12.95
C HIS A 177 2.59 -2.88 11.65
N LEU A 178 3.67 -3.64 11.74
CA LEU A 178 4.32 -4.25 10.58
C LEU A 178 3.61 -5.54 10.21
N VAL A 179 3.21 -5.64 8.94
CA VAL A 179 2.62 -6.84 8.33
C VAL A 179 3.51 -7.29 7.17
N ARG A 180 4.05 -8.50 7.25
CA ARG A 180 4.77 -9.11 6.13
C ARG A 180 3.79 -9.82 5.20
N TYR A 181 3.94 -9.62 3.91
CA TYR A 181 3.14 -10.31 2.90
C TYR A 181 3.23 -11.83 3.03
N GLU A 182 4.41 -12.33 3.35
CA GLU A 182 4.69 -13.74 3.53
C GLU A 182 3.94 -14.32 4.75
N ASP A 183 3.82 -13.54 5.83
CA ASP A 183 3.02 -13.95 7.01
C ASP A 183 1.52 -13.98 6.69
N LEU A 184 1.03 -13.10 5.81
CA LEU A 184 -0.34 -13.20 5.29
C LEU A 184 -0.57 -14.48 4.48
N CYS A 185 0.46 -14.95 3.74
CA CYS A 185 0.37 -16.20 3.01
C CYS A 185 0.42 -17.42 3.92
N ASP A 186 1.35 -17.42 4.90
CA ASP A 186 1.66 -18.59 5.72
C ASP A 186 0.72 -18.73 6.93
N ARG A 187 0.31 -17.61 7.53
CA ARG A 187 -0.50 -17.53 8.75
C ARG A 187 -1.57 -16.45 8.67
N PRO A 188 -2.49 -16.51 7.69
CA PRO A 188 -3.43 -15.43 7.41
C PRO A 188 -4.29 -15.03 8.61
N LEU A 189 -4.87 -16.01 9.33
CA LEU A 189 -5.80 -15.72 10.43
C LEU A 189 -5.12 -15.01 11.60
N GLU A 190 -3.92 -15.43 11.96
CA GLU A 190 -3.11 -14.79 13.01
C GLU A 190 -2.70 -13.37 12.58
N THR A 191 -2.18 -13.24 11.35
CA THR A 191 -1.65 -11.97 10.86
C THR A 191 -2.76 -10.92 10.68
N PHE A 192 -3.90 -11.30 10.11
CA PHE A 192 -5.05 -10.42 10.02
C PHE A 192 -5.64 -10.10 11.39
N GLY A 193 -5.76 -11.08 12.29
CA GLY A 193 -6.26 -10.88 13.65
C GLY A 193 -5.42 -9.86 14.42
N ASN A 194 -4.10 -9.98 14.39
CA ASN A 194 -3.19 -9.02 15.03
C ASN A 194 -3.35 -7.60 14.45
N ALA A 195 -3.54 -7.48 13.14
CA ALA A 195 -3.79 -6.18 12.50
C ALA A 195 -5.15 -5.58 12.94
N ILE A 196 -6.20 -6.38 13.05
CA ILE A 196 -7.53 -5.93 13.54
C ILE A 196 -7.43 -5.44 14.98
N GLN A 197 -6.72 -6.15 15.85
CA GLN A 197 -6.47 -5.71 17.24
C GLN A 197 -5.70 -4.39 17.29
N PHE A 198 -4.66 -4.24 16.47
CA PHE A 198 -3.92 -2.97 16.36
C PHE A 198 -4.82 -1.81 15.90
N LEU A 199 -5.76 -2.05 15.00
CA LEU A 199 -6.74 -1.06 14.55
C LEU A 199 -7.81 -0.73 15.61
N GLY A 200 -7.74 -1.34 16.80
CA GLY A 200 -8.67 -1.12 17.90
C GLY A 200 -10.06 -1.73 17.69
N MET A 201 -10.16 -2.70 16.79
CA MET A 201 -11.41 -3.40 16.52
C MET A 201 -11.56 -4.63 17.43
N ALA A 202 -12.81 -5.05 17.64
CA ALA A 202 -13.11 -6.20 18.47
C ALA A 202 -12.48 -7.49 17.90
N ASP A 203 -11.89 -8.29 18.79
CA ASP A 203 -11.39 -9.61 18.44
C ASP A 203 -12.59 -10.54 18.17
N ASP A 204 -12.76 -10.91 16.89
CA ASP A 204 -13.80 -11.82 16.41
C ASP A 204 -13.15 -12.83 15.43
N PRO A 205 -12.64 -13.95 15.92
CA PRO A 205 -11.97 -14.94 15.09
C PRO A 205 -12.84 -15.50 13.95
N ALA A 206 -14.15 -15.62 14.16
CA ALA A 206 -15.07 -16.09 13.13
C ALA A 206 -15.21 -15.06 12.00
N ARG A 207 -15.32 -13.79 12.35
CA ARG A 207 -15.34 -12.66 11.39
C ARG A 207 -14.01 -12.53 10.66
N VAL A 208 -12.88 -12.66 11.36
CA VAL A 208 -11.54 -12.67 10.74
C VAL A 208 -11.43 -13.82 9.74
N SER A 209 -11.82 -15.04 10.11
CA SER A 209 -11.77 -16.21 9.23
C SER A 209 -12.64 -16.05 7.99
N ARG A 210 -13.87 -15.59 8.15
CA ARG A 210 -14.79 -15.32 7.03
C ARG A 210 -14.23 -14.23 6.10
N SER A 211 -13.74 -13.14 6.65
CA SER A 211 -13.18 -12.02 5.86
C SER A 211 -11.91 -12.42 5.12
N ALA A 212 -11.07 -13.26 5.72
CA ALA A 212 -9.90 -13.82 5.07
C ALA A 212 -10.28 -14.72 3.89
N SER A 213 -11.31 -15.58 4.05
CA SER A 213 -11.84 -16.40 2.96
C SER A 213 -12.40 -15.56 1.82
N PHE A 214 -13.17 -14.51 2.13
CA PHE A 214 -13.77 -13.59 1.16
C PHE A 214 -12.75 -12.67 0.46
N SER A 215 -11.53 -12.65 0.92
CA SER A 215 -10.41 -11.94 0.29
C SER A 215 -9.31 -12.89 -0.17
N SER A 216 -9.57 -14.19 -0.29
CA SER A 216 -8.59 -15.13 -0.81
C SER A 216 -8.14 -14.75 -2.22
N PHE A 217 -6.96 -15.22 -2.63
CA PHE A 217 -6.45 -14.91 -3.96
C PHE A 217 -7.39 -15.43 -5.05
N GLU A 218 -7.93 -16.61 -4.86
CA GLU A 218 -8.88 -17.27 -5.76
C GLU A 218 -10.17 -16.46 -5.91
N GLU A 219 -10.73 -15.98 -4.79
CA GLU A 219 -11.92 -15.12 -4.79
C GLU A 219 -11.67 -13.81 -5.53
N LEU A 220 -10.58 -13.10 -5.22
CA LEU A 220 -10.25 -11.84 -5.87
C LEU A 220 -9.95 -12.01 -7.36
N GLN A 221 -9.30 -13.11 -7.76
CA GLN A 221 -9.05 -13.43 -9.16
C GLN A 221 -10.34 -13.74 -9.91
N GLN A 222 -11.26 -14.50 -9.30
CA GLN A 222 -12.56 -14.80 -9.88
C GLN A 222 -13.38 -13.53 -10.08
N GLN A 223 -13.43 -12.64 -9.10
CA GLN A 223 -14.13 -11.36 -9.22
C GLN A 223 -13.51 -10.49 -10.32
N GLU A 224 -12.17 -10.45 -10.44
CA GLU A 224 -11.50 -9.73 -11.52
C GLU A 224 -11.88 -10.27 -12.89
N GLN A 225 -11.95 -11.60 -13.04
CA GLN A 225 -12.35 -12.24 -14.31
C GLN A 225 -13.81 -11.90 -14.70
N LEU A 226 -14.72 -11.86 -13.72
CA LEU A 226 -16.13 -11.62 -13.95
C LEU A 226 -16.49 -10.15 -14.15
N HIS A 227 -15.84 -9.26 -13.40
CA HIS A 227 -16.26 -7.85 -13.28
C HIS A 227 -15.16 -6.85 -13.68
N GLY A 228 -13.97 -7.33 -14.02
CA GLY A 228 -12.79 -6.48 -14.15
C GLY A 228 -12.32 -5.93 -12.80
N PHE A 229 -11.23 -5.15 -12.82
CA PHE A 229 -10.74 -4.47 -11.62
C PHE A 229 -10.32 -3.03 -11.92
N LYS A 230 -10.90 -2.06 -11.22
CA LYS A 230 -10.71 -0.62 -11.46
C LYS A 230 -9.27 -0.13 -11.26
N GLU A 231 -8.48 -0.79 -10.38
CA GLU A 231 -7.09 -0.44 -10.14
C GLU A 231 -6.11 -1.19 -11.08
N ARG A 232 -6.62 -2.02 -11.99
CA ARG A 232 -5.80 -2.70 -12.99
C ARG A 232 -5.38 -1.70 -14.08
N PRO A 233 -4.08 -1.55 -14.38
CA PRO A 233 -3.64 -0.84 -15.57
C PRO A 233 -4.28 -1.41 -16.84
N SER A 234 -4.65 -0.54 -17.78
CA SER A 234 -5.35 -0.93 -19.03
C SER A 234 -4.54 -1.92 -19.87
N GLU A 235 -3.23 -1.85 -19.77
CA GLU A 235 -2.27 -2.68 -20.51
C GLU A 235 -2.12 -4.10 -19.96
N LEU A 236 -2.67 -4.36 -18.75
CA LEU A 236 -2.57 -5.68 -18.12
C LEU A 236 -3.82 -6.50 -18.36
N GLU A 237 -3.65 -7.78 -18.68
CA GLU A 237 -4.74 -8.74 -18.75
C GLU A 237 -5.35 -9.02 -17.37
N PHE A 238 -4.48 -9.25 -16.35
CA PHE A 238 -4.89 -9.52 -14.98
C PHE A 238 -4.01 -8.78 -13.97
N PHE A 239 -4.62 -8.24 -12.92
CA PHE A 239 -3.95 -7.70 -11.75
C PHE A 239 -3.55 -8.81 -10.77
N PHE A 240 -4.48 -9.74 -10.48
CA PHE A 240 -4.27 -10.90 -9.61
C PHE A 240 -3.69 -12.07 -10.42
N ARG A 241 -2.37 -12.08 -10.65
CA ARG A 241 -1.71 -13.03 -11.57
C ARG A 241 -1.29 -14.35 -10.92
N LYS A 242 -0.53 -14.30 -9.83
CA LYS A 242 0.08 -15.50 -9.21
C LYS A 242 -0.20 -15.64 -7.71
N GLY A 243 -0.30 -14.56 -6.94
CA GLY A 243 -0.56 -14.57 -5.50
C GLY A 243 0.48 -15.36 -4.66
N LYS A 244 1.65 -15.67 -5.23
CA LYS A 244 2.64 -16.57 -4.62
C LYS A 244 3.86 -15.81 -4.13
N GLN A 245 4.40 -16.26 -2.99
CA GLN A 245 5.71 -15.87 -2.50
C GLN A 245 6.82 -16.73 -3.13
N GLY A 246 8.02 -16.18 -3.25
CA GLY A 246 9.21 -16.91 -3.69
C GLY A 246 9.31 -17.12 -5.21
N ALA A 247 8.45 -16.46 -6.02
CA ALA A 247 8.49 -16.55 -7.48
C ALA A 247 9.80 -16.04 -8.08
N TRP A 248 10.56 -15.27 -7.33
CA TRP A 248 11.86 -14.74 -7.74
C TRP A 248 12.89 -15.84 -8.07
N ARG A 249 12.76 -17.03 -7.45
CA ARG A 249 13.70 -18.16 -7.65
C ARG A 249 13.72 -18.66 -9.10
N ASP A 250 12.59 -18.58 -9.77
CA ASP A 250 12.41 -19.07 -11.13
C ASP A 250 12.58 -17.97 -12.20
N VAL A 251 12.69 -16.70 -11.77
CA VAL A 251 12.59 -15.55 -12.69
C VAL A 251 13.86 -14.70 -12.70
N LEU A 252 14.46 -14.43 -11.53
CA LEU A 252 15.62 -13.56 -11.43
C LEU A 252 16.91 -14.31 -11.80
N THR A 253 17.75 -13.66 -12.61
CA THR A 253 19.13 -14.11 -12.84
C THR A 253 19.96 -13.89 -11.58
N GLN A 254 21.09 -14.63 -11.46
CA GLN A 254 22.01 -14.46 -10.34
C GLN A 254 22.50 -13.00 -10.21
N LYS A 255 22.79 -12.34 -11.33
CA LYS A 255 23.21 -10.93 -11.35
C LYS A 255 22.15 -9.99 -10.78
N GLN A 256 20.88 -10.22 -11.09
CA GLN A 256 19.75 -9.44 -10.56
C GLN A 256 19.54 -9.70 -9.05
N LEU A 257 19.62 -10.96 -8.64
CA LEU A 257 19.58 -11.36 -7.24
C LEU A 257 20.69 -10.65 -6.43
N ASP A 258 21.94 -10.75 -6.89
CA ASP A 258 23.09 -10.13 -6.22
C ASP A 258 22.95 -8.61 -6.12
N ARG A 259 22.38 -7.98 -7.15
CA ARG A 259 22.12 -6.54 -7.15
C ARG A 259 21.09 -6.16 -6.08
N VAL A 260 19.95 -6.84 -6.03
CA VAL A 260 18.91 -6.57 -5.01
C VAL A 260 19.45 -6.79 -3.59
N ILE A 261 20.21 -7.89 -3.37
CA ILE A 261 20.82 -8.17 -2.06
C ILE A 261 21.86 -7.12 -1.69
N ARG A 262 22.69 -6.69 -2.63
CA ARG A 262 23.67 -5.62 -2.39
C ARG A 262 22.99 -4.31 -2.00
N ASP A 263 21.92 -3.93 -2.69
CA ASP A 263 21.26 -2.64 -2.53
C ASP A 263 20.31 -2.62 -1.32
N HIS A 264 19.74 -3.78 -0.93
CA HIS A 264 18.70 -3.88 0.09
C HIS A 264 18.98 -4.85 1.23
N GLY A 265 20.10 -5.57 1.21
CA GLY A 265 20.39 -6.70 2.10
C GLY A 265 20.33 -6.37 3.59
N ALA A 266 20.76 -5.18 4.01
CA ALA A 266 20.68 -4.77 5.40
C ALA A 266 19.23 -4.71 5.91
N VAL A 267 18.33 -4.11 5.13
CA VAL A 267 16.90 -4.01 5.48
C VAL A 267 16.19 -5.35 5.29
N MET A 268 16.59 -6.15 4.29
CA MET A 268 16.09 -7.52 4.13
C MET A 268 16.37 -8.38 5.36
N ARG A 269 17.57 -8.28 5.97
CA ARG A 269 17.88 -8.98 7.25
C ARG A 269 16.99 -8.48 8.38
N ARG A 270 16.85 -7.16 8.52
CA ARG A 270 16.01 -6.56 9.56
C ARG A 270 14.55 -6.98 9.47
N THR A 271 14.05 -7.22 8.27
CA THR A 271 12.67 -7.64 8.00
C THR A 271 12.50 -9.15 7.82
N GLY A 272 13.57 -9.95 8.04
CA GLY A 272 13.53 -11.40 8.03
C GLY A 272 13.47 -12.05 6.63
N TYR A 273 13.99 -11.37 5.61
CA TYR A 273 14.09 -11.90 4.23
C TYR A 273 15.46 -12.49 3.91
N LEU A 274 16.46 -12.20 4.71
CA LEU A 274 17.78 -12.82 4.67
C LEU A 274 18.19 -13.21 6.10
N PRO A 275 19.06 -14.26 6.26
CA PRO A 275 19.64 -14.64 7.55
C PRO A 275 20.59 -13.56 8.11
#